data_b78a3ebe241e106e7c4677cf70cec982
#
_entry.id   b78a3ebe241e106e7c4677cf70cec982
#
_cell.length_a   1.000
_cell.length_b   1.000
_cell.length_c   1.000
_cell.angle_alpha   90.00
_cell.angle_beta   90.00
_cell.angle_gamma   90.00
#
_symmetry.space_group_name_H-M   'P 1'
#
loop_
_entity.id
_entity.type
_entity.pdbx_description
1 polymer ?
#
loop_
_entity_poly.entity_id
_entity_poly.type
_entity_poly.pdbx_seq_one_letter_code
_entity_poly.pdbx_strand_id
1 'polypeptide(L)'
;MHTVTPIPAFNDNYIWLIHAKESRGYYVVDPGDASAVLNYLQQYQIVLDGILITHHHSDHTGGIAELQAQHDHKLTVYGPDNENIKGINHPISGQTRVVKPEKLDSEAKIFHLPGHTLGHIAYLIDNHLFCGDTLFSAGCGRLFEGTPAQMRQSLLTLAQLDDGTLVYPAHEYTQANLAFALTVEDDNEALIAHADKVKQLRERNEPSLPSSIGVEKQINPFLRPEQPSIKQNLSRHFAQDVTDNDTSFTLLRQWKDNF
;
A
#
# COMPACT_ATOMS: atom_id res chain seq x y z
N MET A 1 -13.62 1.47 16.41
CA MET A 1 -12.93 2.33 15.41
C MET A 1 -11.46 2.32 15.74
N HIS A 2 -10.59 1.98 14.77
CA HIS A 2 -9.15 1.91 14.93
C HIS A 2 -8.49 3.28 14.72
N THR A 3 -7.37 3.48 15.40
CA THR A 3 -6.42 4.56 15.13
C THR A 3 -5.24 3.95 14.39
N VAL A 4 -4.79 4.61 13.33
CA VAL A 4 -3.62 4.20 12.54
C VAL A 4 -2.59 5.30 12.61
N THR A 5 -1.36 4.94 13.00
CA THR A 5 -0.26 5.89 13.18
C THR A 5 0.93 5.48 12.34
N PRO A 6 1.53 6.37 11.55
CA PRO A 6 2.75 6.09 10.79
C PRO A 6 3.96 6.05 11.74
N ILE A 7 4.77 5.02 11.62
CA ILE A 7 6.13 4.95 12.15
C ILE A 7 7.07 5.07 10.96
N PRO A 8 7.74 6.21 10.76
CA PRO A 8 8.70 6.38 9.67
C PRO A 8 9.86 5.41 9.81
N ALA A 9 10.25 4.78 8.71
CA ALA A 9 11.39 3.88 8.63
C ALA A 9 12.13 4.09 7.31
N PHE A 10 13.42 3.78 7.29
CA PHE A 10 14.30 3.99 6.13
C PHE A 10 14.22 5.43 5.58
N ASN A 11 14.10 5.58 4.25
CA ASN A 11 14.01 6.89 3.59
C ASN A 11 12.57 7.35 3.37
N ASP A 12 11.65 6.41 3.09
CA ASP A 12 10.30 6.69 2.63
C ASP A 12 9.25 5.66 3.08
N ASN A 13 9.64 4.63 3.85
CA ASN A 13 8.69 3.64 4.35
C ASN A 13 7.86 4.18 5.52
N TYR A 14 6.61 3.77 5.56
CA TYR A 14 5.74 3.85 6.73
C TYR A 14 5.40 2.45 7.23
N ILE A 15 5.79 2.16 8.47
CA ILE A 15 5.28 1.02 9.23
C ILE A 15 4.00 1.51 9.92
N TRP A 16 2.84 0.92 9.60
CA TRP A 16 1.58 1.38 10.14
C TRP A 16 1.26 0.68 11.45
N LEU A 17 1.18 1.45 12.54
CA LEU A 17 0.72 0.95 13.85
C LEU A 17 -0.79 1.06 13.93
N ILE A 18 -1.46 -0.06 14.15
CA ILE A 18 -2.91 -0.18 14.30
C ILE A 18 -3.25 -0.37 15.76
N HIS A 19 -4.20 0.40 16.26
CA HIS A 19 -4.69 0.31 17.64
C HIS A 19 -6.20 0.57 17.68
N ALA A 20 -6.95 -0.27 18.36
CA ALA A 20 -8.36 -0.02 18.65
C ALA A 20 -8.52 0.75 19.96
N LYS A 21 -9.39 1.78 20.00
CA LYS A 21 -9.59 2.62 21.19
C LYS A 21 -10.04 1.84 22.42
N GLU A 22 -10.77 0.76 22.22
CA GLU A 22 -11.40 -0.05 23.28
C GLU A 22 -10.67 -1.37 23.52
N SER A 23 -9.90 -1.86 22.54
CA SER A 23 -9.04 -3.03 22.69
C SER A 23 -7.64 -2.62 23.13
N ARG A 24 -6.93 -3.59 23.72
CA ARG A 24 -5.54 -3.39 24.11
C ARG A 24 -4.58 -3.99 23.08
N GLY A 25 -5.07 -4.26 21.87
CA GLY A 25 -4.29 -4.88 20.81
C GLY A 25 -3.55 -3.85 19.96
N TYR A 26 -2.25 -4.04 19.81
CA TYR A 26 -1.39 -3.25 18.94
C TYR A 26 -0.76 -4.14 17.87
N TYR A 27 -0.95 -3.77 16.62
CA TYR A 27 -0.38 -4.46 15.47
C TYR A 27 0.41 -3.50 14.61
N VAL A 28 1.51 -3.97 14.04
CA VAL A 28 2.24 -3.24 13.00
C VAL A 28 2.10 -3.92 11.66
N VAL A 29 2.07 -3.13 10.59
CA VAL A 29 2.03 -3.63 9.21
C VAL A 29 3.40 -3.38 8.58
N ASP A 30 3.95 -4.42 7.97
CA ASP A 30 5.20 -4.41 7.20
C ASP A 30 6.40 -3.80 7.95
N PRO A 31 6.77 -4.33 9.13
CA PRO A 31 7.86 -3.79 9.92
C PRO A 31 9.23 -4.19 9.35
N GLY A 32 9.68 -3.52 8.28
CA GLY A 32 11.00 -3.75 7.70
C GLY A 32 12.15 -3.37 8.62
N ASP A 33 11.96 -2.35 9.47
CA ASP A 33 12.92 -1.85 10.45
C ASP A 33 12.41 -2.08 11.89
N ALA A 34 12.98 -3.07 12.57
CA ALA A 34 12.65 -3.36 13.96
C ALA A 34 13.00 -2.20 14.89
N SER A 35 14.11 -1.51 14.66
CA SER A 35 14.59 -0.43 15.53
C SER A 35 13.61 0.73 15.54
N ALA A 36 13.04 1.10 14.40
CA ALA A 36 12.01 2.15 14.30
C ALA A 36 10.77 1.78 15.13
N VAL A 37 10.32 0.52 15.04
CA VAL A 37 9.20 0.01 15.84
C VAL A 37 9.52 0.00 17.32
N LEU A 38 10.64 -0.62 17.74
CA LEU A 38 11.03 -0.76 19.14
C LEU A 38 11.18 0.60 19.83
N ASN A 39 11.81 1.57 19.17
CA ASN A 39 11.95 2.93 19.69
C ASN A 39 10.57 3.57 19.90
N TYR A 40 9.65 3.42 18.97
CA TYR A 40 8.29 3.94 19.10
C TYR A 40 7.54 3.26 20.26
N LEU A 41 7.58 1.92 20.34
CA LEU A 41 6.93 1.17 21.41
C LEU A 41 7.47 1.56 22.79
N GLN A 42 8.78 1.74 22.94
CA GLN A 42 9.42 2.17 24.17
C GLN A 42 9.00 3.58 24.55
N GLN A 43 9.02 4.54 23.62
CA GLN A 43 8.64 5.93 23.86
C GLN A 43 7.22 6.07 24.37
N TYR A 44 6.28 5.28 23.85
CA TYR A 44 4.86 5.35 24.21
C TYR A 44 4.40 4.27 25.18
N GLN A 45 5.31 3.43 25.69
CA GLN A 45 5.05 2.33 26.62
C GLN A 45 3.99 1.35 26.07
N ILE A 46 4.10 1.01 24.81
CA ILE A 46 3.19 0.12 24.09
C ILE A 46 3.75 -1.30 24.09
N VAL A 47 2.88 -2.29 24.28
CA VAL A 47 3.19 -3.72 24.09
C VAL A 47 2.60 -4.17 22.76
N LEU A 48 3.45 -4.62 21.86
CA LEU A 48 3.03 -5.13 20.55
C LEU A 48 2.42 -6.52 20.70
N ASP A 49 1.28 -6.78 20.04
CA ASP A 49 0.60 -8.08 20.05
C ASP A 49 0.81 -8.87 18.76
N GLY A 50 1.03 -8.18 17.64
CA GLY A 50 1.23 -8.88 16.38
C GLY A 50 1.71 -8.03 15.22
N ILE A 51 1.90 -8.72 14.10
CA ILE A 51 2.45 -8.20 12.86
C ILE A 51 1.57 -8.69 11.70
N LEU A 52 1.29 -7.81 10.75
CA LEU A 52 0.63 -8.11 9.47
C LEU A 52 1.63 -7.86 8.34
N ILE A 53 1.86 -8.87 7.50
CA ILE A 53 2.81 -8.78 6.38
C ILE A 53 2.06 -8.86 5.07
N THR A 54 2.34 -7.94 4.15
CA THR A 54 1.72 -7.92 2.83
C THR A 54 2.46 -8.76 1.80
N HIS A 55 3.79 -8.75 1.79
CA HIS A 55 4.64 -9.49 0.85
C HIS A 55 6.08 -9.66 1.38
N HIS A 56 6.95 -10.35 0.62
CA HIS A 56 8.24 -10.85 1.11
C HIS A 56 9.43 -9.89 1.05
N HIS A 57 9.31 -8.71 0.45
CA HIS A 57 10.47 -7.80 0.33
C HIS A 57 11.05 -7.44 1.69
N SER A 58 12.37 -7.24 1.73
CA SER A 58 13.10 -7.09 2.98
C SER A 58 12.74 -5.84 3.78
N ASP A 59 12.36 -4.77 3.10
CA ASP A 59 11.91 -3.53 3.70
C ASP A 59 10.49 -3.59 4.29
N HIS A 60 9.79 -4.75 4.14
CA HIS A 60 8.53 -5.09 4.80
C HIS A 60 8.69 -6.18 5.87
N THR A 61 9.70 -7.03 5.73
CA THR A 61 9.85 -8.24 6.57
C THR A 61 11.09 -8.24 7.45
N GLY A 62 12.04 -7.34 7.21
CA GLY A 62 13.38 -7.37 7.84
C GLY A 62 13.37 -7.29 9.36
N GLY A 63 12.36 -6.65 9.95
CA GLY A 63 12.23 -6.49 11.41
C GLY A 63 11.58 -7.67 12.14
N ILE A 64 10.97 -8.63 11.45
CA ILE A 64 10.17 -9.70 12.08
C ILE A 64 10.97 -10.46 13.14
N ALA A 65 12.17 -10.94 12.79
CA ALA A 65 12.96 -11.80 13.69
C ALA A 65 13.40 -11.07 14.97
N GLU A 66 13.81 -9.80 14.84
CA GLU A 66 14.22 -8.99 15.99
C GLU A 66 13.02 -8.63 16.87
N LEU A 67 11.88 -8.24 16.27
CA LEU A 67 10.65 -7.97 17.02
C LEU A 67 10.17 -9.21 17.78
N GLN A 68 10.24 -10.41 17.20
CA GLN A 68 9.92 -11.65 17.89
C GLN A 68 10.89 -11.95 19.04
N ALA A 69 12.17 -11.67 18.87
CA ALA A 69 13.19 -11.91 19.90
C ALA A 69 13.11 -10.95 21.10
N GLN A 70 12.62 -9.73 20.89
CA GLN A 70 12.53 -8.70 21.92
C GLN A 70 11.23 -8.77 22.75
N HIS A 71 10.30 -9.65 22.39
CA HIS A 71 9.05 -9.82 23.11
C HIS A 71 9.03 -11.13 23.91
N ASP A 72 8.77 -11.04 25.21
CA ASP A 72 8.69 -12.20 26.12
C ASP A 72 7.51 -13.14 25.80
N HIS A 73 6.49 -12.61 25.12
CA HIS A 73 5.35 -13.35 24.63
C HIS A 73 5.45 -13.59 23.12
N LYS A 74 4.82 -14.65 22.65
CA LYS A 74 4.84 -14.98 21.22
C LYS A 74 3.99 -13.99 20.42
N LEU A 75 4.62 -13.17 19.57
CA LEU A 75 3.90 -12.31 18.62
C LEU A 75 3.13 -13.14 17.59
N THR A 76 1.90 -12.71 17.30
CA THR A 76 1.10 -13.27 16.21
C THR A 76 1.56 -12.62 14.89
N VAL A 77 2.09 -13.39 13.94
CA VAL A 77 2.60 -12.89 12.65
C VAL A 77 1.78 -13.49 11.52
N TYR A 78 0.91 -12.67 10.92
CA TYR A 78 0.14 -13.02 9.74
C TYR A 78 0.89 -12.63 8.46
N GLY A 79 0.79 -13.43 7.41
CA GLY A 79 1.35 -13.11 6.10
C GLY A 79 1.07 -14.21 5.07
N PRO A 80 1.31 -13.96 3.77
CA PRO A 80 1.04 -14.91 2.69
C PRO A 80 1.92 -16.16 2.82
N ASP A 81 1.30 -17.34 2.65
CA ASP A 81 1.98 -18.64 2.78
C ASP A 81 2.83 -19.00 1.56
N ASN A 82 2.59 -18.37 0.43
CA ASN A 82 3.27 -18.62 -0.83
C ASN A 82 4.46 -17.70 -1.13
N GLU A 83 4.86 -16.85 -0.18
CA GLU A 83 5.99 -15.91 -0.32
C GLU A 83 7.24 -16.28 0.48
N ASN A 84 7.26 -17.44 1.10
CA ASN A 84 8.42 -17.99 1.85
C ASN A 84 9.01 -17.01 2.89
N ILE A 85 8.15 -16.30 3.63
CA ILE A 85 8.56 -15.32 4.64
C ILE A 85 8.88 -16.01 5.97
N LYS A 86 10.09 -15.81 6.47
CA LYS A 86 10.51 -16.37 7.77
C LYS A 86 9.79 -15.64 8.92
N GLY A 87 9.38 -16.40 9.93
CA GLY A 87 8.75 -15.85 11.14
C GLY A 87 7.24 -15.77 11.10
N ILE A 88 6.57 -16.00 9.95
CA ILE A 88 5.12 -16.14 9.88
C ILE A 88 4.72 -17.38 10.69
N ASN A 89 3.75 -17.21 11.61
CA ASN A 89 3.17 -18.29 12.41
C ASN A 89 1.66 -18.42 12.23
N HIS A 90 1.05 -17.49 11.50
CA HIS A 90 -0.35 -17.53 11.05
C HIS A 90 -0.39 -17.32 9.52
N PRO A 91 -0.08 -18.37 8.74
CA PRO A 91 -0.03 -18.28 7.29
C PRO A 91 -1.41 -18.04 6.69
N ILE A 92 -1.46 -17.13 5.69
CA ILE A 92 -2.67 -16.78 4.93
C ILE A 92 -2.58 -17.47 3.58
N SER A 93 -3.42 -18.47 3.38
CA SER A 93 -3.50 -19.21 2.11
C SER A 93 -4.24 -18.42 1.04
N GLY A 94 -4.04 -18.76 -0.24
CA GLY A 94 -4.74 -18.15 -1.37
C GLY A 94 -6.27 -18.25 -1.33
N GLN A 95 -6.84 -19.07 -0.44
CA GLN A 95 -8.30 -19.21 -0.23
C GLN A 95 -8.81 -18.39 0.96
N THR A 96 -7.91 -17.90 1.83
CA THR A 96 -8.30 -17.12 3.01
C THR A 96 -8.88 -15.78 2.58
N ARG A 97 -10.05 -15.42 3.10
CA ARG A 97 -10.73 -14.15 2.80
C ARG A 97 -10.86 -13.26 4.02
N VAL A 98 -10.78 -13.83 5.22
CA VAL A 98 -10.90 -13.11 6.48
C VAL A 98 -9.98 -13.78 7.50
N VAL A 99 -9.30 -12.97 8.30
CA VAL A 99 -8.62 -13.38 9.53
C VAL A 99 -9.11 -12.52 10.69
N LYS A 100 -8.97 -13.04 11.89
CA LYS A 100 -9.35 -12.31 13.11
C LYS A 100 -8.12 -12.17 14.00
N PRO A 101 -7.36 -11.08 13.87
CA PRO A 101 -6.19 -10.85 14.71
C PRO A 101 -6.60 -10.78 16.18
N GLU A 102 -5.87 -11.51 17.03
CA GLU A 102 -6.16 -11.53 18.48
C GLU A 102 -6.05 -10.12 19.07
N LYS A 103 -6.96 -9.78 19.99
CA LYS A 103 -7.02 -8.47 20.67
C LYS A 103 -7.26 -7.26 19.74
N LEU A 104 -7.41 -7.46 18.43
CA LEU A 104 -7.85 -6.43 17.52
C LEU A 104 -9.34 -6.65 17.28
N ASP A 105 -10.22 -5.87 17.87
CA ASP A 105 -11.68 -6.10 17.94
C ASP A 105 -12.40 -6.06 16.58
N SER A 106 -11.69 -6.27 15.50
CA SER A 106 -12.20 -6.30 14.12
C SER A 106 -11.61 -7.45 13.33
N GLU A 107 -12.38 -7.91 12.36
CA GLU A 107 -11.89 -8.82 11.32
C GLU A 107 -11.07 -8.06 10.27
N ALA A 108 -10.03 -8.69 9.77
CA ALA A 108 -9.29 -8.24 8.62
C ALA A 108 -9.74 -9.02 7.37
N LYS A 109 -10.36 -8.34 6.41
CA LYS A 109 -10.61 -8.91 5.08
C LYS A 109 -9.31 -8.96 4.30
N ILE A 110 -9.06 -10.08 3.61
CA ILE A 110 -7.84 -10.34 2.86
C ILE A 110 -8.14 -10.22 1.37
N PHE A 111 -7.31 -9.45 0.68
CA PHE A 111 -7.30 -9.35 -0.78
C PHE A 111 -6.00 -9.94 -1.30
N HIS A 112 -6.09 -10.89 -2.23
CA HIS A 112 -4.93 -11.43 -2.95
C HIS A 112 -4.72 -10.57 -4.19
N LEU A 113 -3.56 -9.93 -4.29
CA LEU A 113 -3.27 -8.86 -5.24
C LEU A 113 -1.95 -9.11 -5.99
N PRO A 114 -1.90 -10.16 -6.84
CA PRO A 114 -0.70 -10.43 -7.61
C PRO A 114 -0.37 -9.26 -8.55
N GLY A 115 0.90 -8.93 -8.66
CA GLY A 115 1.39 -7.85 -9.51
C GLY A 115 2.80 -7.42 -9.12
N HIS A 116 2.95 -6.72 -8.01
CA HIS A 116 4.25 -6.35 -7.46
C HIS A 116 5.08 -7.61 -7.11
N THR A 117 4.52 -8.48 -6.26
CA THR A 117 4.92 -9.89 -6.12
C THR A 117 3.74 -10.79 -6.50
N LEU A 118 3.97 -12.10 -6.66
CA LEU A 118 2.90 -13.04 -7.02
C LEU A 118 2.00 -13.41 -5.84
N GLY A 119 2.53 -13.37 -4.62
CA GLY A 119 1.79 -13.71 -3.41
C GLY A 119 1.30 -12.51 -2.62
N HIS A 120 1.46 -11.29 -3.12
CA HIS A 120 1.09 -10.05 -2.43
C HIS A 120 -0.37 -10.07 -1.95
N ILE A 121 -0.58 -9.65 -0.69
CA ILE A 121 -1.91 -9.49 -0.09
C ILE A 121 -2.10 -8.10 0.51
N ALA A 122 -3.37 -7.70 0.67
CA ALA A 122 -3.73 -6.51 1.44
C ALA A 122 -4.72 -6.87 2.54
N TYR A 123 -4.74 -6.06 3.59
CA TYR A 123 -5.63 -6.16 4.73
C TYR A 123 -6.60 -4.97 4.73
N LEU A 124 -7.90 -5.25 4.82
CA LEU A 124 -8.92 -4.23 5.08
C LEU A 124 -9.52 -4.47 6.47
N ILE A 125 -9.26 -3.53 7.38
CA ILE A 125 -9.73 -3.54 8.76
C ILE A 125 -10.62 -2.31 8.94
N ASP A 126 -11.91 -2.51 9.23
CA ASP A 126 -12.94 -1.47 9.16
C ASP A 126 -12.92 -0.78 7.78
N ASN A 127 -12.53 0.49 7.72
CA ASN A 127 -12.35 1.25 6.47
C ASN A 127 -10.87 1.60 6.19
N HIS A 128 -9.91 0.90 6.79
CA HIS A 128 -8.47 1.12 6.62
C HIS A 128 -7.88 0.00 5.77
N LEU A 129 -7.43 0.33 4.57
CA LEU A 129 -6.81 -0.60 3.61
C LEU A 129 -5.28 -0.48 3.70
N PHE A 130 -4.63 -1.52 4.20
CA PHE A 130 -3.17 -1.67 4.20
C PHE A 130 -2.78 -2.47 2.97
N CYS A 131 -2.34 -1.78 1.93
CA CYS A 131 -2.17 -2.37 0.60
C CYS A 131 -0.70 -2.60 0.20
N GLY A 132 0.24 -2.43 1.13
CA GLY A 132 1.67 -2.61 0.86
C GLY A 132 2.09 -1.86 -0.40
N ASP A 133 2.62 -2.60 -1.37
CA ASP A 133 3.15 -2.09 -2.64
C ASP A 133 2.24 -2.37 -3.85
N THR A 134 0.94 -2.50 -3.63
CA THR A 134 -0.02 -2.62 -4.75
C THR A 134 -0.51 -1.26 -5.23
N LEU A 135 -1.20 -0.50 -4.37
CA LEU A 135 -1.77 0.81 -4.68
C LEU A 135 -1.02 1.89 -3.91
N PHE A 136 -0.45 2.85 -4.62
CA PHE A 136 0.13 4.08 -4.04
C PHE A 136 -0.73 5.30 -4.38
N SER A 137 -0.57 6.38 -3.62
CA SER A 137 -1.22 7.63 -4.02
C SER A 137 -0.67 8.12 -5.35
N ALA A 138 -1.59 8.34 -6.31
CA ALA A 138 -1.34 8.66 -7.71
C ALA A 138 -0.44 7.64 -8.45
N GLY A 139 -0.35 6.38 -7.98
CA GLY A 139 0.55 5.38 -8.56
C GLY A 139 0.19 3.95 -8.21
N CYS A 140 1.03 3.01 -8.64
CA CYS A 140 1.01 1.61 -8.25
C CYS A 140 2.42 1.03 -8.16
N GLY A 141 2.55 -0.14 -7.55
CA GLY A 141 3.81 -0.84 -7.40
C GLY A 141 4.48 -1.21 -8.72
N ARG A 142 5.81 -1.27 -8.71
CA ARG A 142 6.60 -1.83 -9.81
C ARG A 142 6.34 -3.32 -9.92
N LEU A 143 6.39 -3.85 -11.12
CA LEU A 143 6.18 -5.28 -11.39
C LEU A 143 7.52 -6.02 -11.32
N PHE A 144 7.81 -6.68 -10.20
CA PHE A 144 9.01 -7.51 -10.08
C PHE A 144 8.74 -8.94 -10.52
N GLU A 145 7.55 -9.48 -10.24
CA GLU A 145 7.22 -10.88 -10.50
C GLU A 145 5.97 -11.05 -11.36
N GLY A 146 4.97 -10.19 -11.15
CA GLY A 146 3.71 -10.28 -11.85
C GLY A 146 3.69 -9.60 -13.21
N THR A 147 2.53 -9.63 -13.84
CA THR A 147 2.26 -9.03 -15.15
C THR A 147 1.43 -7.75 -15.04
N PRO A 148 1.44 -6.85 -16.06
CA PRO A 148 0.55 -5.68 -16.09
C PRO A 148 -0.93 -6.07 -15.94
N ALA A 149 -1.36 -7.17 -16.56
CA ALA A 149 -2.73 -7.65 -16.45
C ALA A 149 -3.11 -8.06 -15.01
N GLN A 150 -2.20 -8.73 -14.29
CA GLN A 150 -2.41 -9.09 -12.89
C GLN A 150 -2.51 -7.85 -12.01
N MET A 151 -1.56 -6.91 -12.11
CA MET A 151 -1.60 -5.66 -11.33
C MET A 151 -2.87 -4.85 -11.62
N ARG A 152 -3.24 -4.72 -12.91
CA ARG A 152 -4.47 -4.04 -13.28
C ARG A 152 -5.70 -4.69 -12.65
N GLN A 153 -5.81 -6.02 -12.66
CA GLN A 153 -6.91 -6.73 -12.01
C GLN A 153 -6.91 -6.52 -10.49
N SER A 154 -5.74 -6.53 -9.86
CA SER A 154 -5.57 -6.22 -8.43
C SER A 154 -6.05 -4.82 -8.09
N LEU A 155 -5.66 -3.82 -8.87
CA LEU A 155 -6.11 -2.44 -8.71
C LEU A 155 -7.61 -2.27 -8.95
N LEU A 156 -8.18 -2.93 -9.96
CA LEU A 156 -9.63 -2.94 -10.20
C LEU A 156 -10.40 -3.56 -9.02
N THR A 157 -9.85 -4.57 -8.36
CA THR A 157 -10.44 -5.16 -7.16
C THR A 157 -10.48 -4.15 -6.02
N LEU A 158 -9.40 -3.42 -5.78
CA LEU A 158 -9.35 -2.38 -4.75
C LEU A 158 -10.25 -1.18 -5.08
N ALA A 159 -10.36 -0.82 -6.35
CA ALA A 159 -11.23 0.27 -6.81
C ALA A 159 -12.73 -0.01 -6.59
N GLN A 160 -13.14 -1.25 -6.30
CA GLN A 160 -14.53 -1.60 -5.94
C GLN A 160 -14.86 -1.30 -4.48
N LEU A 161 -13.89 -0.97 -3.64
CA LEU A 161 -14.11 -0.57 -2.27
C LEU A 161 -14.83 0.79 -2.21
N ASP A 162 -15.44 1.06 -1.06
CA ASP A 162 -16.13 2.34 -0.81
C ASP A 162 -15.15 3.51 -0.97
N ASP A 163 -15.61 4.61 -1.54
CA ASP A 163 -14.79 5.81 -1.78
C ASP A 163 -14.18 6.39 -0.50
N GLY A 164 -14.84 6.20 0.65
CA GLY A 164 -14.35 6.59 1.97
C GLY A 164 -13.30 5.64 2.58
N THR A 165 -12.96 4.53 1.91
CA THR A 165 -11.90 3.63 2.38
C THR A 165 -10.55 4.34 2.33
N LEU A 166 -9.88 4.43 3.47
CA LEU A 166 -8.57 5.05 3.60
C LEU A 166 -7.48 4.08 3.13
N VAL A 167 -6.55 4.58 2.33
CA VAL A 167 -5.50 3.79 1.67
C VAL A 167 -4.15 4.07 2.34
N TYR A 168 -3.57 3.04 2.94
CA TYR A 168 -2.30 3.05 3.66
C TYR A 168 -1.24 2.22 2.93
N PRO A 169 -0.60 2.76 1.89
CA PRO A 169 0.54 2.11 1.24
C PRO A 169 1.78 2.17 2.14
N ALA A 170 2.78 1.34 1.83
CA ALA A 170 3.98 1.26 2.64
C ALA A 170 4.99 2.40 2.40
N HIS A 171 4.85 3.18 1.31
CA HIS A 171 5.84 4.19 0.92
C HIS A 171 5.24 5.57 0.66
N GLU A 172 5.99 6.61 1.03
CA GLU A 172 5.72 8.03 0.73
C GLU A 172 6.21 8.40 -0.69
N TYR A 173 5.74 7.70 -1.70
CA TYR A 173 6.08 7.97 -3.11
C TYR A 173 5.21 9.03 -3.76
N THR A 174 4.31 9.66 -3.01
CA THR A 174 3.24 10.51 -3.52
C THR A 174 3.76 11.64 -4.42
N GLN A 175 4.80 12.38 -4.02
CA GLN A 175 5.33 13.47 -4.85
C GLN A 175 5.89 12.97 -6.20
N ALA A 176 6.65 11.87 -6.19
CA ALA A 176 7.21 11.29 -7.40
C ALA A 176 6.12 10.70 -8.32
N ASN A 177 5.06 10.14 -7.72
CA ASN A 177 3.92 9.64 -8.47
C ASN A 177 3.10 10.77 -9.10
N LEU A 178 2.87 11.85 -8.34
CA LEU A 178 2.15 13.02 -8.84
C LEU A 178 2.91 13.71 -9.99
N ALA A 179 4.24 13.81 -9.92
CA ALA A 179 5.05 14.33 -11.01
C ALA A 179 4.85 13.52 -12.30
N PHE A 180 4.82 12.19 -12.19
CA PHE A 180 4.50 11.32 -13.33
C PHE A 180 3.05 11.49 -13.79
N ALA A 181 2.08 11.45 -12.86
CA ALA A 181 0.65 11.54 -13.19
C ALA A 181 0.34 12.84 -13.94
N LEU A 182 0.90 13.99 -13.53
CA LEU A 182 0.78 15.27 -14.21
C LEU A 182 1.40 15.28 -15.61
N THR A 183 2.44 14.48 -15.84
CA THR A 183 3.01 14.32 -17.20
C THR A 183 2.08 13.52 -18.11
N VAL A 184 1.31 12.61 -17.52
CA VAL A 184 0.38 11.73 -18.26
C VAL A 184 -0.98 12.39 -18.47
N GLU A 185 -1.47 13.21 -17.51
CA GLU A 185 -2.82 13.82 -17.51
C GLU A 185 -2.71 15.24 -16.92
N ASP A 186 -2.18 16.19 -17.69
CA ASP A 186 -1.88 17.56 -17.26
C ASP A 186 -3.11 18.47 -17.16
N ASP A 187 -4.25 18.06 -17.69
CA ASP A 187 -5.53 18.76 -17.69
C ASP A 187 -6.50 18.31 -16.57
N ASN A 188 -6.08 17.38 -15.69
CA ASN A 188 -6.90 16.89 -14.60
C ASN A 188 -6.87 17.86 -13.39
N GLU A 189 -7.92 18.66 -13.21
CA GLU A 189 -8.00 19.65 -12.13
C GLU A 189 -7.90 19.03 -10.72
N ALA A 190 -8.49 17.84 -10.51
CA ALA A 190 -8.39 17.14 -9.22
C ALA A 190 -6.95 16.70 -8.92
N LEU A 191 -6.22 16.24 -9.93
CA LEU A 191 -4.82 15.86 -9.82
C LEU A 191 -3.93 17.09 -9.53
N ILE A 192 -4.14 18.21 -10.23
CA ILE A 192 -3.42 19.46 -10.00
C ILE A 192 -3.63 19.95 -8.56
N ALA A 193 -4.88 20.03 -8.11
CA ALA A 193 -5.21 20.47 -6.74
C ALA A 193 -4.63 19.54 -5.68
N HIS A 194 -4.62 18.22 -5.92
CA HIS A 194 -4.02 17.25 -5.01
C HIS A 194 -2.49 17.39 -4.96
N ALA A 195 -1.83 17.63 -6.09
CA ALA A 195 -0.40 17.87 -6.15
C ALA A 195 0.03 19.11 -5.34
N ASP A 196 -0.72 20.20 -5.43
CA ASP A 196 -0.48 21.42 -4.64
C ASP A 196 -0.65 21.16 -3.13
N LYS A 197 -1.69 20.41 -2.74
CA LYS A 197 -1.91 20.01 -1.35
C LYS A 197 -0.74 19.17 -0.81
N VAL A 198 -0.33 18.15 -1.56
CA VAL A 198 0.77 17.26 -1.17
C VAL A 198 2.09 18.04 -1.07
N LYS A 199 2.37 18.94 -2.01
CA LYS A 199 3.54 19.83 -1.94
C LYS A 199 3.58 20.60 -0.62
N GLN A 200 2.48 21.23 -0.21
CA GLN A 200 2.39 21.99 1.03
C GLN A 200 2.61 21.09 2.28
N LEU A 201 2.07 19.87 2.30
CA LEU A 201 2.31 18.91 3.37
C LEU A 201 3.79 18.54 3.47
N ARG A 202 4.38 18.17 2.34
CA ARG A 202 5.79 17.73 2.31
C ARG A 202 6.80 18.85 2.59
N GLU A 203 6.49 20.10 2.26
CA GLU A 203 7.28 21.28 2.68
C GLU A 203 7.32 21.46 4.21
N ARG A 204 6.27 20.96 4.92
CA ARG A 204 6.22 20.95 6.39
C ARG A 204 6.69 19.62 6.99
N ASN A 205 7.23 18.70 6.19
CA ASN A 205 7.57 17.33 6.58
C ASN A 205 6.38 16.53 7.17
N GLU A 206 5.17 16.88 6.78
CA GLU A 206 3.95 16.15 7.15
C GLU A 206 3.69 15.01 6.16
N PRO A 207 3.21 13.82 6.62
CA PRO A 207 2.80 12.73 5.73
C PRO A 207 1.71 13.18 4.76
N SER A 208 1.79 12.72 3.50
CA SER A 208 0.70 12.89 2.53
C SER A 208 -0.34 11.77 2.58
N LEU A 209 -0.04 10.72 3.33
CA LEU A 209 -0.86 9.52 3.52
C LEU A 209 -1.57 9.54 4.88
N PRO A 210 -2.74 8.90 5.03
CA PRO A 210 -3.42 8.07 4.01
C PRO A 210 -4.10 8.89 2.92
N SER A 211 -4.26 8.27 1.75
CA SER A 211 -5.18 8.69 0.71
C SER A 211 -6.55 8.04 0.90
N SER A 212 -7.44 8.08 -0.09
CA SER A 212 -8.68 7.31 -0.09
C SER A 212 -8.99 6.75 -1.48
N ILE A 213 -9.78 5.68 -1.55
CA ILE A 213 -10.21 5.09 -2.83
C ILE A 213 -10.89 6.13 -3.71
N GLY A 214 -11.73 7.00 -3.14
CA GLY A 214 -12.40 8.07 -3.88
C GLY A 214 -11.43 9.09 -4.47
N VAL A 215 -10.38 9.46 -3.73
CA VAL A 215 -9.32 10.33 -4.25
C VAL A 215 -8.56 9.63 -5.37
N GLU A 216 -8.11 8.39 -5.15
CA GLU A 216 -7.33 7.64 -6.14
C GLU A 216 -8.10 7.42 -7.45
N LYS A 217 -9.41 7.19 -7.40
CA LYS A 217 -10.26 7.13 -8.61
C LYS A 217 -10.26 8.44 -9.42
N GLN A 218 -10.00 9.57 -8.80
CA GLN A 218 -9.98 10.88 -9.46
C GLN A 218 -8.61 11.25 -10.01
N ILE A 219 -7.52 10.81 -9.38
CA ILE A 219 -6.16 11.32 -9.65
C ILE A 219 -5.19 10.27 -10.16
N ASN A 220 -5.44 8.98 -9.90
CA ASN A 220 -4.46 7.92 -10.16
C ASN A 220 -4.56 7.42 -11.61
N PRO A 221 -3.56 7.64 -12.48
CA PRO A 221 -3.62 7.23 -13.88
C PRO A 221 -3.75 5.71 -14.04
N PHE A 222 -3.25 4.92 -13.09
CA PHE A 222 -3.34 3.46 -13.12
C PHE A 222 -4.74 2.92 -12.80
N LEU A 223 -5.60 3.70 -12.15
CA LEU A 223 -7.02 3.41 -11.96
C LEU A 223 -7.90 3.99 -13.09
N ARG A 224 -7.32 4.78 -13.98
CA ARG A 224 -8.01 5.56 -15.03
C ARG A 224 -7.44 5.31 -16.44
N PRO A 225 -6.96 4.12 -16.79
CA PRO A 225 -6.33 3.87 -18.10
C PRO A 225 -7.29 4.04 -19.29
N GLU A 226 -8.60 4.13 -19.02
CA GLU A 226 -9.64 4.36 -20.04
C GLU A 226 -9.76 5.83 -20.47
N GLN A 227 -9.19 6.78 -19.71
CA GLN A 227 -9.37 8.21 -19.99
C GLN A 227 -8.78 8.59 -21.35
N PRO A 228 -9.53 9.36 -22.18
CA PRO A 228 -9.07 9.74 -23.52
C PRO A 228 -7.77 10.55 -23.50
N SER A 229 -7.61 11.48 -22.54
CA SER A 229 -6.39 12.28 -22.35
C SER A 229 -5.16 11.38 -22.12
N ILE A 230 -5.28 10.38 -21.22
CA ILE A 230 -4.22 9.42 -20.93
C ILE A 230 -3.84 8.64 -22.19
N LYS A 231 -4.83 8.05 -22.89
CA LYS A 231 -4.58 7.29 -24.13
C LYS A 231 -3.92 8.14 -25.22
N GLN A 232 -4.35 9.39 -25.36
CA GLN A 232 -3.76 10.32 -26.33
C GLN A 232 -2.29 10.64 -26.00
N ASN A 233 -1.99 10.90 -24.72
CA ASN A 233 -0.63 11.19 -24.28
C ASN A 233 0.28 9.96 -24.41
N LEU A 234 -0.21 8.76 -24.10
CA LEU A 234 0.48 7.50 -24.34
C LEU A 234 0.74 7.29 -25.85
N SER A 235 -0.27 7.52 -26.71
CA SER A 235 -0.11 7.40 -28.16
C SER A 235 0.97 8.31 -28.70
N ARG A 236 1.06 9.55 -28.21
CA ARG A 236 2.13 10.49 -28.57
C ARG A 236 3.49 10.04 -28.07
N HIS A 237 3.59 9.61 -26.81
CA HIS A 237 4.86 9.23 -26.19
C HIS A 237 5.48 8.00 -26.84
N PHE A 238 4.66 6.98 -27.15
CA PHE A 238 5.12 5.73 -27.72
C PHE A 238 5.01 5.65 -29.26
N ALA A 239 4.51 6.71 -29.93
CA ALA A 239 4.30 6.78 -31.35
C ALA A 239 3.47 5.58 -31.92
N GLN A 240 2.42 5.17 -31.18
CA GLN A 240 1.52 4.07 -31.55
C GLN A 240 0.09 4.36 -31.06
N ASP A 241 -0.91 3.79 -31.75
CA ASP A 241 -2.31 3.94 -31.34
C ASP A 241 -2.61 3.15 -30.07
N VAL A 242 -3.20 3.82 -29.06
CA VAL A 242 -3.63 3.22 -27.80
C VAL A 242 -5.16 3.30 -27.70
N THR A 243 -5.82 2.18 -27.98
CA THR A 243 -7.29 2.13 -28.06
C THR A 243 -7.95 1.40 -26.89
N ASP A 244 -7.30 0.39 -26.34
CA ASP A 244 -7.83 -0.42 -25.25
C ASP A 244 -7.15 -0.11 -23.90
N ASN A 245 -7.79 -0.53 -22.81
CA ASN A 245 -7.36 -0.21 -21.46
C ASN A 245 -6.18 -1.06 -20.98
N ASP A 246 -6.00 -2.28 -21.49
CA ASP A 246 -4.91 -3.16 -21.08
C ASP A 246 -3.59 -2.69 -21.68
N THR A 247 -3.60 -2.28 -22.95
CA THR A 247 -2.47 -1.61 -23.60
C THR A 247 -2.15 -0.30 -22.91
N SER A 248 -3.17 0.52 -22.60
CA SER A 248 -3.00 1.79 -21.87
C SER A 248 -2.30 1.56 -20.53
N PHE A 249 -2.77 0.62 -19.71
CA PHE A 249 -2.17 0.29 -18.42
C PHE A 249 -0.73 -0.20 -18.57
N THR A 250 -0.47 -1.08 -19.52
CA THR A 250 0.87 -1.63 -19.78
C THR A 250 1.86 -0.53 -20.14
N LEU A 251 1.48 0.38 -21.01
CA LEU A 251 2.31 1.51 -21.42
C LEU A 251 2.50 2.54 -20.32
N LEU A 252 1.47 2.80 -19.49
CA LEU A 252 1.60 3.61 -18.28
C LEU A 252 2.70 3.07 -17.35
N ARG A 253 2.67 1.75 -17.08
CA ARG A 253 3.68 1.12 -16.22
C ARG A 253 5.07 1.18 -16.85
N GLN A 254 5.17 0.89 -18.15
CA GLN A 254 6.43 0.99 -18.88
C GLN A 254 6.99 2.43 -18.87
N TRP A 255 6.16 3.44 -19.04
CA TRP A 255 6.58 4.84 -18.98
C TRP A 255 7.07 5.19 -17.57
N LYS A 256 6.29 4.85 -16.54
CA LYS A 256 6.66 5.12 -15.14
C LYS A 256 7.96 4.41 -14.73
N ASP A 257 8.25 3.23 -15.26
CA ASP A 257 9.47 2.48 -14.95
C ASP A 257 10.74 3.14 -15.54
N ASN A 258 10.57 4.02 -16.52
CA ASN A 258 11.65 4.77 -17.20
C ASN A 258 11.57 6.28 -16.96
N PHE A 259 10.70 6.74 -16.07
CA PHE A 259 10.52 8.14 -15.70
C PHE A 259 11.44 8.50 -14.53
#